data_4b37599476323867d08b4e365d332f0d
#
_entry.id   4b37599476323867d08b4e365d332f0d
#
_cell.length_a   1.000
_cell.length_b   1.000
_cell.length_c   1.000
_cell.angle_alpha   90.00
_cell.angle_beta   90.00
_cell.angle_gamma   90.00
#
_symmetry.space_group_name_H-M   'P 1'
#
loop_
_entity.id
_entity.type
_entity.pdbx_description
1 polymer ?
#
loop_
_entity_poly.entity_id
_entity_poly.type
_entity_poly.pdbx_seq_one_letter_code
_entity_poly.pdbx_strand_id
1 'polypeptide(L)'
;MAYLTQQQLEQLHFKYLGKNVKISDKASIYNAKNIHLDDNCRIDDFCILSAGVGGIYIGKYVHIAAYSSLIGAESIILADFSGISSRVSIYSSSDDYSGEFMPHPTIPDEFRNVDNRPVYLDKHTIVGAGAIVLPGAKLNIGVAIGALSLVLGKEYPEFMIYAGTPAKAIKERKRNLLELERIMK
;
A
#
# COMPACT_ATOMS: atom_id res chain seq x y z
N MET A 1 20.08 -9.10 2.26
CA MET A 1 19.26 -7.92 2.58
C MET A 1 19.81 -7.35 3.90
N ALA A 2 20.31 -6.13 3.88
CA ALA A 2 20.69 -5.39 5.07
C ALA A 2 19.51 -4.51 5.51
N TYR A 3 19.25 -4.43 6.80
CA TYR A 3 18.21 -3.59 7.36
C TYR A 3 18.85 -2.37 8.04
N LEU A 4 18.12 -1.26 8.03
CA LEU A 4 18.47 -0.08 8.82
C LEU A 4 18.55 -0.47 10.30
N THR A 5 19.55 0.06 10.99
CA THR A 5 19.68 -0.05 12.45
C THR A 5 18.58 0.74 13.15
N GLN A 6 18.30 0.44 14.43
CA GLN A 6 17.33 1.20 15.22
C GLN A 6 17.65 2.70 15.24
N GLN A 7 18.91 3.07 15.38
CA GLN A 7 19.36 4.47 15.36
C GLN A 7 19.05 5.15 14.00
N GLN A 8 19.28 4.46 12.89
CA GLN A 8 18.97 4.98 11.55
C GLN A 8 17.46 5.14 11.35
N LEU A 9 16.64 4.21 11.85
CA LEU A 9 15.18 4.31 11.80
C LEU A 9 14.66 5.53 12.58
N GLU A 10 15.20 5.77 13.79
CA GLU A 10 14.82 6.93 14.62
C GLU A 10 15.20 8.26 13.95
N GLN A 11 16.33 8.31 13.23
CA GLN A 11 16.78 9.51 12.49
C GLN A 11 15.88 9.87 11.30
N LEU A 12 15.06 8.94 10.81
CA LEU A 12 14.09 9.23 9.75
C LEU A 12 12.86 10.02 10.23
N HIS A 13 12.64 10.10 11.55
CA HIS A 13 11.54 10.86 12.17
C HIS A 13 10.17 10.49 11.65
N PHE A 14 9.85 9.19 11.64
CA PHE A 14 8.51 8.70 11.30
C PHE A 14 7.43 9.32 12.20
N LYS A 15 6.21 9.47 11.66
CA LYS A 15 5.04 9.90 12.46
C LYS A 15 4.83 8.98 13.67
N TYR A 16 5.01 7.69 13.46
CA TYR A 16 5.04 6.65 14.48
C TYR A 16 5.93 5.51 14.01
N LEU A 17 6.74 4.97 14.92
CA LEU A 17 7.60 3.82 14.68
C LEU A 17 7.38 2.78 15.79
N GLY A 18 6.74 1.67 15.43
CA GLY A 18 6.49 0.54 16.30
C GLY A 18 7.74 -0.29 16.60
N LYS A 19 7.55 -1.42 17.27
CA LYS A 19 8.62 -2.35 17.63
C LYS A 19 8.88 -3.36 16.51
N ASN A 20 10.12 -3.86 16.42
CA ASN A 20 10.53 -4.90 15.46
C ASN A 20 10.27 -4.52 13.99
N VAL A 21 10.31 -3.25 13.66
CA VAL A 21 10.18 -2.77 12.29
C VAL A 21 11.50 -3.03 11.55
N LYS A 22 11.41 -3.62 10.35
CA LYS A 22 12.54 -3.93 9.48
C LYS A 22 12.39 -3.21 8.16
N ILE A 23 13.29 -2.28 7.86
CA ILE A 23 13.31 -1.55 6.57
C ILE A 23 14.66 -1.80 5.92
N SER A 24 14.65 -2.26 4.66
CA SER A 24 15.89 -2.41 3.89
C SER A 24 16.63 -1.07 3.77
N ASP A 25 17.94 -1.11 3.86
CA ASP A 25 18.82 0.03 3.60
C ASP A 25 18.78 0.55 2.16
N LYS A 26 18.15 -0.23 1.25
CA LYS A 26 17.88 0.12 -0.15
C LYS A 26 16.47 0.62 -0.41
N ALA A 27 15.63 0.74 0.60
CA ALA A 27 14.31 1.35 0.45
C ALA A 27 14.41 2.87 0.42
N SER A 28 13.58 3.51 -0.43
CA SER A 28 13.50 4.97 -0.51
C SER A 28 12.28 5.46 0.27
N ILE A 29 12.53 6.25 1.31
CA ILE A 29 11.48 6.78 2.18
C ILE A 29 11.43 8.30 2.01
N TYR A 30 10.31 8.82 1.55
CA TYR A 30 10.06 10.25 1.38
C TYR A 30 8.96 10.71 2.34
N ASN A 31 9.19 11.85 2.99
CA ASN A 31 8.27 12.45 3.98
C ASN A 31 7.92 11.49 5.14
N ALA A 32 8.93 10.86 5.74
CA ALA A 32 8.76 9.91 6.84
C ALA A 32 7.85 10.44 7.97
N LYS A 33 7.85 11.75 8.23
CA LYS A 33 6.95 12.43 9.20
C LYS A 33 5.45 12.21 8.94
N ASN A 34 5.08 11.77 7.74
CA ASN A 34 3.71 11.43 7.37
C ASN A 34 3.50 9.90 7.29
N ILE A 35 4.49 9.10 7.71
CA ILE A 35 4.42 7.64 7.66
C ILE A 35 4.29 7.09 9.08
N HIS A 36 3.27 6.24 9.29
CA HIS A 36 3.05 5.48 10.51
C HIS A 36 3.35 4.01 10.25
N LEU A 37 4.27 3.43 11.02
CA LEU A 37 4.64 2.01 10.95
C LEU A 37 4.36 1.36 12.30
N ASP A 38 3.44 0.40 12.32
CA ASP A 38 3.13 -0.37 13.54
C ASP A 38 4.11 -1.53 13.73
N ASP A 39 3.89 -2.35 14.76
CA ASP A 39 4.79 -3.41 15.19
C ASP A 39 4.97 -4.51 14.13
N ASN A 40 6.17 -5.09 14.07
CA ASN A 40 6.49 -6.27 13.25
C ASN A 40 6.31 -6.06 11.73
N CYS A 41 6.44 -4.83 11.25
CA CYS A 41 6.41 -4.53 9.82
C CYS A 41 7.73 -4.84 9.15
N ARG A 42 7.66 -5.24 7.87
CA ARG A 42 8.83 -5.47 7.04
C ARG A 42 8.70 -4.81 5.67
N ILE A 43 9.71 -4.02 5.29
CA ILE A 43 9.82 -3.34 3.99
C ILE A 43 11.12 -3.80 3.33
N ASP A 44 11.00 -4.45 2.18
CA ASP A 44 12.12 -5.07 1.47
C ASP A 44 12.89 -4.11 0.56
N ASP A 45 13.89 -4.65 -0.17
CA ASP A 45 14.79 -3.89 -1.05
C ASP A 45 14.02 -3.15 -2.15
N PHE A 46 14.47 -1.93 -2.45
CA PHE A 46 13.99 -1.11 -3.56
C PHE A 46 12.50 -0.74 -3.50
N CYS A 47 11.91 -0.81 -2.31
CA CYS A 47 10.58 -0.25 -2.09
C CYS A 47 10.64 1.27 -2.06
N ILE A 48 9.56 1.92 -2.52
CA ILE A 48 9.40 3.37 -2.48
C ILE A 48 8.15 3.69 -1.65
N LEU A 49 8.31 4.43 -0.55
CA LEU A 49 7.22 5.00 0.22
C LEU A 49 7.30 6.52 0.11
N SER A 50 6.39 7.12 -0.64
CA SER A 50 6.32 8.57 -0.84
C SER A 50 4.98 9.09 -0.32
N ALA A 51 4.98 9.52 0.94
CA ALA A 51 3.78 9.97 1.62
C ALA A 51 3.49 11.44 1.32
N GLY A 52 2.29 11.72 0.80
CA GLY A 52 1.74 13.06 0.74
C GLY A 52 1.13 13.51 2.07
N VAL A 53 0.26 14.51 2.02
CA VAL A 53 -0.39 15.08 3.21
C VAL A 53 -1.34 14.09 3.90
N GLY A 54 -1.98 13.18 3.14
CA GLY A 54 -2.85 12.13 3.66
C GLY A 54 -2.10 11.05 4.44
N GLY A 55 -0.82 10.87 4.17
CA GLY A 55 0.06 9.95 4.89
C GLY A 55 -0.01 8.49 4.43
N ILE A 56 0.94 7.69 4.92
CA ILE A 56 0.97 6.23 4.74
C ILE A 56 0.87 5.59 6.13
N TYR A 57 -0.07 4.65 6.29
CA TYR A 57 -0.35 3.97 7.56
C TYR A 57 -0.20 2.47 7.36
N ILE A 58 0.79 1.89 8.02
CA ILE A 58 1.11 0.46 7.95
C ILE A 58 0.81 -0.16 9.31
N GLY A 59 -0.16 -1.07 9.35
CA GLY A 59 -0.57 -1.80 10.54
C GLY A 59 0.43 -2.89 10.94
N LYS A 60 0.05 -3.69 11.94
CA LYS A 60 0.92 -4.75 12.50
C LYS A 60 1.07 -5.94 11.53
N TYR A 61 2.26 -6.54 11.57
CA TYR A 61 2.55 -7.75 10.77
C TYR A 61 2.34 -7.58 9.26
N VAL A 62 2.61 -6.37 8.75
CA VAL A 62 2.52 -6.07 7.32
C VAL A 62 3.85 -6.31 6.64
N HIS A 63 3.81 -6.95 5.48
CA HIS A 63 4.97 -7.15 4.62
C HIS A 63 4.79 -6.41 3.29
N ILE A 64 5.74 -5.55 2.97
CA ILE A 64 5.89 -4.86 1.69
C ILE A 64 7.10 -5.46 0.98
N ALA A 65 6.83 -6.34 0.00
CA ALA A 65 7.88 -7.06 -0.71
C ALA A 65 8.60 -6.18 -1.74
N ALA A 66 9.79 -6.62 -2.14
CA ALA A 66 10.75 -5.85 -2.92
C ALA A 66 10.18 -5.22 -4.20
N TYR A 67 10.71 -4.05 -4.55
CA TYR A 67 10.31 -3.23 -5.71
C TYR A 67 8.87 -2.72 -5.68
N SER A 68 8.21 -2.73 -4.53
CA SER A 68 6.85 -2.19 -4.40
C SER A 68 6.88 -0.69 -4.12
N SER A 69 5.82 0.02 -4.55
CA SER A 69 5.71 1.46 -4.37
C SER A 69 4.36 1.86 -3.78
N LEU A 70 4.37 2.76 -2.80
CA LEU A 70 3.21 3.41 -2.20
C LEU A 70 3.39 4.92 -2.39
N ILE A 71 2.60 5.53 -3.26
CA ILE A 71 2.82 6.91 -3.70
C ILE A 71 1.47 7.65 -3.84
N GLY A 72 1.42 8.87 -3.36
CA GLY A 72 0.28 9.76 -3.61
C GLY A 72 0.05 10.80 -2.53
N ALA A 73 -0.87 11.73 -2.79
CA ALA A 73 -1.20 12.83 -1.89
C ALA A 73 -2.13 12.39 -0.76
N GLU A 74 -3.13 11.55 -1.08
CA GLU A 74 -4.11 11.05 -0.12
C GLU A 74 -3.59 9.82 0.65
N SER A 75 -4.34 9.42 1.67
CA SER A 75 -3.93 8.33 2.55
C SER A 75 -3.84 6.98 1.84
N ILE A 76 -2.79 6.22 2.16
CA ILE A 76 -2.65 4.81 1.83
C ILE A 76 -2.59 4.04 3.14
N ILE A 77 -3.56 3.15 3.36
CA ILE A 77 -3.69 2.39 4.60
C ILE A 77 -3.60 0.90 4.30
N LEU A 78 -2.64 0.24 4.91
CA LEU A 78 -2.49 -1.21 4.96
C LEU A 78 -2.76 -1.66 6.40
N ALA A 79 -3.94 -2.23 6.66
CA ALA A 79 -4.31 -2.69 8.00
C ALA A 79 -3.53 -3.97 8.40
N ASP A 80 -3.67 -4.38 9.65
CA ASP A 80 -2.93 -5.49 10.25
C ASP A 80 -3.01 -6.77 9.40
N PHE A 81 -1.92 -7.52 9.35
CA PHE A 81 -1.80 -8.80 8.63
C PHE A 81 -2.05 -8.69 7.11
N SER A 82 -2.12 -7.48 6.58
CA SER A 82 -2.14 -7.31 5.13
C SER A 82 -0.73 -7.45 4.56
N GLY A 83 -0.64 -7.70 3.25
CA GLY A 83 0.65 -7.82 2.60
C GLY A 83 0.58 -7.57 1.11
N ILE A 84 1.65 -7.02 0.58
CA ILE A 84 1.81 -6.82 -0.85
C ILE A 84 3.05 -7.55 -1.35
N SER A 85 2.87 -8.31 -2.42
CA SER A 85 3.94 -9.04 -3.09
C SER A 85 4.85 -8.11 -3.88
N SER A 86 5.92 -8.65 -4.44
CA SER A 86 6.92 -7.84 -5.17
C SER A 86 6.32 -7.09 -6.36
N ARG A 87 6.84 -5.88 -6.62
CA ARG A 87 6.43 -5.01 -7.74
C ARG A 87 4.95 -4.58 -7.70
N VAL A 88 4.33 -4.57 -6.56
CA VAL A 88 3.00 -3.97 -6.41
C VAL A 88 3.14 -2.45 -6.37
N SER A 89 2.29 -1.76 -7.13
CA SER A 89 2.22 -0.29 -7.11
C SER A 89 0.87 0.16 -6.57
N ILE A 90 0.88 0.97 -5.51
CA ILE A 90 -0.32 1.56 -4.92
C ILE A 90 -0.26 3.07 -5.08
N TYR A 91 -1.26 3.63 -5.72
CA TYR A 91 -1.38 5.06 -5.97
C TYR A 91 -2.62 5.63 -5.32
N SER A 92 -2.48 6.69 -4.51
CA SER A 92 -3.60 7.51 -4.00
C SER A 92 -3.79 8.81 -4.77
N SER A 93 -3.03 8.97 -5.86
CA SER A 93 -3.15 10.09 -6.80
C SER A 93 -2.99 9.59 -8.23
N SER A 94 -3.72 10.20 -9.17
CA SER A 94 -3.59 9.96 -10.61
C SER A 94 -3.76 11.26 -11.36
N ASP A 95 -2.94 11.48 -12.37
CA ASP A 95 -3.13 12.60 -13.29
C ASP A 95 -4.41 12.46 -14.11
N ASP A 96 -4.84 13.55 -14.73
CA ASP A 96 -5.96 13.55 -15.64
C ASP A 96 -5.62 12.86 -16.98
N TYR A 97 -6.51 11.94 -17.40
CA TYR A 97 -6.40 11.22 -18.68
C TYR A 97 -7.44 11.67 -19.72
N SER A 98 -8.35 12.60 -19.36
CA SER A 98 -9.42 13.07 -20.25
C SER A 98 -8.89 13.93 -21.39
N GLY A 99 -7.77 14.62 -21.17
CA GLY A 99 -7.22 15.63 -22.06
C GLY A 99 -7.81 17.03 -21.87
N GLU A 100 -8.68 17.22 -20.87
CA GLU A 100 -9.20 18.54 -20.50
C GLU A 100 -8.18 19.34 -19.68
N PHE A 101 -7.27 18.66 -18.96
CA PHE A 101 -6.22 19.23 -18.14
C PHE A 101 -4.86 18.66 -18.50
N MET A 102 -3.82 19.42 -18.17
CA MET A 102 -2.43 18.97 -18.41
C MET A 102 -2.00 17.97 -17.34
N PRO A 103 -1.36 16.85 -17.70
CA PRO A 103 -0.78 15.90 -16.76
C PRO A 103 0.61 16.36 -16.26
N HIS A 104 1.14 15.63 -15.30
CA HIS A 104 2.47 15.71 -14.72
C HIS A 104 2.70 16.82 -13.68
N PRO A 105 3.50 16.51 -12.64
CA PRO A 105 3.73 17.41 -11.50
C PRO A 105 4.64 18.61 -11.83
N THR A 106 5.19 18.70 -13.05
CA THR A 106 6.00 19.84 -13.49
C THR A 106 5.16 20.99 -14.09
N ILE A 107 3.86 20.75 -14.28
CA ILE A 107 2.92 21.77 -14.76
C ILE A 107 2.35 22.52 -13.55
N PRO A 108 2.16 23.87 -13.64
CA PRO A 108 1.51 24.63 -12.58
C PRO A 108 0.12 24.09 -12.23
N ASP A 109 -0.23 24.15 -10.93
CA ASP A 109 -1.43 23.49 -10.40
C ASP A 109 -2.74 23.98 -11.04
N GLU A 110 -2.83 25.24 -11.46
CA GLU A 110 -4.00 25.82 -12.11
C GLU A 110 -4.36 25.18 -13.46
N PHE A 111 -3.43 24.42 -14.07
CA PHE A 111 -3.65 23.73 -15.36
C PHE A 111 -3.84 22.22 -15.19
N ARG A 112 -3.85 21.71 -13.95
CA ARG A 112 -3.94 20.30 -13.65
C ARG A 112 -5.24 19.94 -12.92
N ASN A 113 -5.68 18.70 -13.09
CA ASN A 113 -6.78 18.11 -12.33
C ASN A 113 -6.35 16.72 -11.87
N VAL A 114 -5.82 16.62 -10.65
CA VAL A 114 -5.32 15.36 -10.10
C VAL A 114 -6.43 14.67 -9.32
N ASP A 115 -6.73 13.42 -9.67
CA ASP A 115 -7.65 12.55 -8.91
C ASP A 115 -6.95 12.03 -7.65
N ASN A 116 -7.25 12.65 -6.51
CA ASN A 116 -6.69 12.29 -5.21
C ASN A 116 -7.75 11.58 -4.37
N ARG A 117 -7.60 10.28 -4.16
CA ARG A 117 -8.53 9.48 -3.34
C ARG A 117 -7.76 8.47 -2.48
N PRO A 118 -8.21 8.26 -1.21
CA PRO A 118 -7.55 7.32 -0.32
C PRO A 118 -7.61 5.89 -0.85
N VAL A 119 -6.59 5.10 -0.51
CA VAL A 119 -6.55 3.66 -0.76
C VAL A 119 -6.54 2.92 0.57
N TYR A 120 -7.41 1.93 0.71
CA TYR A 120 -7.55 1.16 1.93
C TYR A 120 -7.49 -0.35 1.66
N LEU A 121 -6.50 -1.00 2.25
CA LEU A 121 -6.36 -2.45 2.32
C LEU A 121 -6.67 -2.88 3.76
N ASP A 122 -7.81 -3.54 3.97
CA ASP A 122 -8.22 -4.01 5.28
C ASP A 122 -7.42 -5.24 5.71
N LYS A 123 -7.64 -5.68 6.95
CA LYS A 123 -6.96 -6.83 7.56
C LYS A 123 -6.95 -8.05 6.65
N HIS A 124 -5.84 -8.77 6.68
CA HIS A 124 -5.68 -10.04 5.93
C HIS A 124 -5.80 -9.91 4.41
N THR A 125 -5.77 -8.71 3.86
CA THR A 125 -5.69 -8.56 2.40
C THR A 125 -4.33 -9.01 1.90
N ILE A 126 -4.31 -9.56 0.68
CA ILE A 126 -3.06 -9.87 -0.02
C ILE A 126 -3.15 -9.38 -1.46
N VAL A 127 -2.10 -8.68 -1.91
CA VAL A 127 -2.00 -8.21 -3.30
C VAL A 127 -0.84 -8.91 -3.99
N GLY A 128 -1.17 -9.65 -5.03
CA GLY A 128 -0.22 -10.46 -5.83
C GLY A 128 0.76 -9.62 -6.62
N ALA A 129 1.90 -10.24 -6.95
CA ALA A 129 3.05 -9.58 -7.59
C ALA A 129 2.67 -8.85 -8.89
N GLY A 130 3.21 -7.63 -9.06
CA GLY A 130 3.01 -6.81 -10.26
C GLY A 130 1.61 -6.22 -10.39
N ALA A 131 0.74 -6.35 -9.38
CA ALA A 131 -0.57 -5.72 -9.41
C ALA A 131 -0.47 -4.20 -9.20
N ILE A 132 -1.42 -3.46 -9.77
CA ILE A 132 -1.55 -2.01 -9.64
C ILE A 132 -2.86 -1.70 -8.92
N VAL A 133 -2.79 -0.87 -7.89
CA VAL A 133 -3.96 -0.40 -7.11
C VAL A 133 -4.13 1.09 -7.34
N LEU A 134 -5.28 1.49 -7.86
CA LEU A 134 -5.59 2.86 -8.24
C LEU A 134 -6.28 3.65 -7.11
N PRO A 135 -6.27 4.99 -7.18
CA PRO A 135 -6.93 5.87 -6.21
C PRO A 135 -8.39 5.50 -5.97
N GLY A 136 -8.80 5.51 -4.71
CA GLY A 136 -10.16 5.16 -4.28
C GLY A 136 -10.44 3.66 -4.14
N ALA A 137 -9.45 2.78 -4.30
CA ALA A 137 -9.62 1.35 -4.06
C ALA A 137 -9.79 1.05 -2.57
N LYS A 138 -10.86 0.33 -2.21
CA LYS A 138 -11.12 -0.17 -0.87
C LYS A 138 -11.24 -1.69 -0.92
N LEU A 139 -10.22 -2.38 -0.43
CA LEU A 139 -10.19 -3.83 -0.31
C LEU A 139 -10.64 -4.19 1.11
N ASN A 140 -11.84 -4.76 1.25
CA ASN A 140 -12.35 -5.18 2.54
C ASN A 140 -11.60 -6.40 3.09
N ILE A 141 -11.84 -6.73 4.36
CA ILE A 141 -11.13 -7.79 5.09
C ILE A 141 -11.00 -9.08 4.27
N GLY A 142 -9.81 -9.64 4.25
CA GLY A 142 -9.55 -10.92 3.61
C GLY A 142 -9.61 -10.93 2.07
N VAL A 143 -9.71 -9.79 1.41
CA VAL A 143 -9.63 -9.74 -0.07
C VAL A 143 -8.25 -10.22 -0.54
N ALA A 144 -8.24 -11.01 -1.61
CA ALA A 144 -7.00 -11.42 -2.29
C ALA A 144 -7.02 -10.97 -3.75
N ILE A 145 -5.96 -10.29 -4.15
CA ILE A 145 -5.76 -9.85 -5.54
C ILE A 145 -4.69 -10.73 -6.19
N GLY A 146 -5.02 -11.34 -7.32
CA GLY A 146 -4.09 -12.13 -8.11
C GLY A 146 -2.96 -11.27 -8.71
N ALA A 147 -1.85 -11.93 -9.08
CA ALA A 147 -0.72 -11.25 -9.72
C ALA A 147 -1.12 -10.55 -11.03
N LEU A 148 -0.42 -9.48 -11.40
CA LEU A 148 -0.61 -8.70 -12.63
C LEU A 148 -2.03 -8.13 -12.81
N SER A 149 -2.73 -7.88 -11.72
CA SER A 149 -4.10 -7.37 -11.76
C SER A 149 -4.14 -5.84 -11.70
N LEU A 150 -5.17 -5.24 -12.32
CA LEU A 150 -5.49 -3.82 -12.19
C LEU A 150 -6.70 -3.64 -11.26
N VAL A 151 -6.46 -3.06 -10.08
CA VAL A 151 -7.47 -2.79 -9.05
C VAL A 151 -7.97 -1.36 -9.20
N LEU A 152 -9.20 -1.20 -9.69
CA LEU A 152 -9.81 0.11 -9.91
C LEU A 152 -10.30 0.74 -8.59
N GLY A 153 -10.51 2.06 -8.60
CA GLY A 153 -11.00 2.85 -7.46
C GLY A 153 -12.47 2.57 -7.11
N LYS A 154 -12.73 1.45 -6.48
CA LYS A 154 -14.05 1.03 -5.97
C LYS A 154 -13.90 0.14 -4.75
N GLU A 155 -15.03 -0.22 -4.12
CA GLU A 155 -15.07 -1.18 -3.03
C GLU A 155 -15.07 -2.63 -3.54
N TYR A 156 -14.27 -3.47 -2.88
CA TYR A 156 -14.13 -4.90 -3.14
C TYR A 156 -14.64 -5.67 -1.92
N PRO A 157 -15.75 -6.43 -2.04
CA PRO A 157 -16.35 -7.25 -0.98
C PRO A 157 -15.36 -8.19 -0.30
N GLU A 158 -15.58 -8.40 1.00
CA GLU A 158 -14.74 -9.22 1.86
C GLU A 158 -14.60 -10.69 1.40
N PHE A 159 -13.46 -11.31 1.76
CA PHE A 159 -13.19 -12.72 1.52
C PHE A 159 -13.45 -13.20 0.09
N MET A 160 -13.15 -12.36 -0.89
CA MET A 160 -13.19 -12.71 -2.31
C MET A 160 -11.79 -12.68 -2.91
N ILE A 161 -11.56 -13.52 -3.91
CA ILE A 161 -10.37 -13.53 -4.77
C ILE A 161 -10.72 -12.84 -6.07
N TYR A 162 -9.92 -11.84 -6.44
CA TYR A 162 -10.05 -11.07 -7.68
C TYR A 162 -8.79 -11.21 -8.51
N ALA A 163 -8.91 -11.23 -9.84
CA ALA A 163 -7.75 -11.13 -10.72
C ALA A 163 -8.13 -10.55 -12.09
N GLY A 164 -7.11 -10.14 -12.84
CA GLY A 164 -7.23 -9.65 -14.21
C GLY A 164 -7.10 -8.13 -14.34
N THR A 165 -7.21 -7.65 -15.58
CA THR A 165 -7.07 -6.25 -15.96
C THR A 165 -8.30 -5.81 -16.77
N PRO A 166 -9.31 -5.17 -16.14
CA PRO A 166 -9.43 -4.89 -14.71
C PRO A 166 -9.76 -6.12 -13.87
N ALA A 167 -9.47 -6.05 -12.56
CA ALA A 167 -9.71 -7.15 -11.63
C ALA A 167 -11.20 -7.47 -11.47
N LYS A 168 -11.55 -8.75 -11.67
CA LYS A 168 -12.90 -9.30 -11.53
C LYS A 168 -12.92 -10.39 -10.47
N ALA A 169 -14.05 -10.57 -9.79
CA ALA A 169 -14.26 -11.64 -8.82
C ALA A 169 -14.11 -13.02 -9.48
N ILE A 170 -13.37 -13.91 -8.84
CA ILE A 170 -13.14 -15.28 -9.30
C ILE A 170 -13.89 -16.29 -8.42
N LYS A 171 -13.64 -16.24 -7.11
CA LYS A 171 -14.25 -17.14 -6.14
C LYS A 171 -14.08 -16.61 -4.71
N GLU A 172 -14.84 -17.18 -3.77
CA GLU A 172 -14.69 -16.93 -2.35
C GLU A 172 -13.34 -17.42 -1.82
N ARG A 173 -12.81 -16.69 -0.83
CA ARG A 173 -11.62 -17.04 -0.07
C ARG A 173 -12.01 -17.65 1.27
N LYS A 174 -11.31 -18.70 1.69
CA LYS A 174 -11.53 -19.32 3.00
C LYS A 174 -11.21 -18.35 4.13
N ARG A 175 -11.93 -18.49 5.27
CA ARG A 175 -11.84 -17.60 6.45
C ARG A 175 -10.99 -18.15 7.60
N ASN A 176 -10.35 -19.31 7.44
CA ASN A 176 -9.54 -19.97 8.48
C ASN A 176 -8.45 -19.07 9.08
N LEU A 177 -7.95 -18.08 8.31
CA LEU A 177 -6.96 -17.11 8.79
C LEU A 177 -7.43 -16.30 10.02
N LEU A 178 -8.75 -16.12 10.21
CA LEU A 178 -9.29 -15.46 11.41
C LEU A 178 -9.06 -16.27 12.68
N GLU A 179 -9.16 -17.61 12.61
CA GLU A 179 -8.83 -18.50 13.72
C GLU A 179 -7.33 -18.51 14.01
N LEU A 180 -6.49 -18.49 12.96
CA LEU A 180 -5.04 -18.40 13.09
C LEU A 180 -4.61 -17.09 13.78
N GLU A 181 -5.26 -15.96 13.46
CA GLU A 181 -5.01 -14.69 14.16
C GLU A 181 -5.33 -14.80 15.66
N ARG A 182 -6.42 -15.47 16.03
CA ARG A 182 -6.80 -15.65 17.45
C ARG A 182 -5.77 -16.47 18.23
N ILE A 183 -5.17 -17.47 17.59
CA ILE A 183 -4.16 -18.34 18.22
C ILE A 183 -2.80 -17.63 18.31
N MET A 184 -2.50 -16.70 17.40
CA MET A 184 -1.23 -16.00 17.34
C MET A 184 -1.04 -14.97 18.48
N LYS A 185 -2.07 -14.69 19.25
CA LYS A 185 -2.03 -13.89 20.49
C LYS A 185 -1.46 -14.71 21.61
#